data_7b622f898c5e2e4ce14edd5c48acda5b
#
_entry.id   7b622f898c5e2e4ce14edd5c48acda5b
#
_cell.length_a   1.000
_cell.length_b   1.000
_cell.length_c   1.000
_cell.angle_alpha   90.00
_cell.angle_beta   90.00
_cell.angle_gamma   90.00
#
_symmetry.space_group_name_H-M   'P 1'
#
loop_
_entity.id
_entity.type
_entity.pdbx_description
1 polymer ?
#
loop_
_entity_poly.entity_id
_entity_poly.type
_entity_poly.pdbx_seq_one_letter_code
_entity_poly.pdbx_strand_id
1 'polypeptide(L)'
;IGKKNKVLIEFVSANPTGPLHVGHGRGAAYGDAIGRILESTGTIVEKEYYVNDAGRQIDILTASVILRLIKNDIGNYFPTNGYKGEYIDEIGKKLDKKLKIHDFKSLSIKSCEDPEEEIDNIIHELEKLNNNSWNLIKKFSLKEIVKSIEDDLKAFNVNFDKWFYESSLGKIGDDSSDIALSVNKLIKDGHAYEKDKAIWLNTDISGDDKHRVLVRDNGKATYFASDVAYHKNKIDRGFDKLINVWGADHHGYIKRIEASIENLGSNKNKLAVKLVQFANLFKDGKKVKMSTRSGEFFTLKNLIEDIGSDAARFYYLSKQADQHLDFDLDLAKSDSKENIFYYIQYAHARIVSLEEKALDKFSEINRNIKNISSGDYKECDNLIHEISKFPDIVNKSANTLQPHVIIYYLKDLSQLFHSFYNDNHVLSESEENMQSILECLIAVKQVISNGLNLLGITPMQKM
;
A
#
# COMPACT_ATOMS: atom_id res chain seq x y z
N ILE A 1 -5.50 -24.33 -8.46
CA ILE A 1 -6.71 -24.42 -8.42
C ILE A 1 -7.15 -24.46 -6.98
N GLY A 2 -7.33 -23.25 -6.46
CA GLY A 2 -7.35 -22.97 -5.04
C GLY A 2 -8.65 -23.42 -4.36
N LYS A 3 -8.50 -23.89 -3.12
CA LYS A 3 -9.61 -23.82 -2.16
C LYS A 3 -10.08 -22.37 -2.13
N LYS A 4 -11.40 -22.13 -2.05
CA LYS A 4 -11.99 -20.79 -1.89
C LYS A 4 -11.67 -20.23 -0.50
N ASN A 5 -10.38 -20.03 -0.21
CA ASN A 5 -9.94 -19.42 1.05
C ASN A 5 -10.24 -17.93 0.99
N LYS A 6 -10.70 -17.37 2.09
CA LYS A 6 -10.89 -15.93 2.26
C LYS A 6 -9.68 -15.32 2.95
N VAL A 7 -9.06 -14.36 2.32
CA VAL A 7 -7.86 -13.67 2.83
C VAL A 7 -8.14 -12.17 2.96
N LEU A 8 -7.82 -11.60 4.10
CA LEU A 8 -7.79 -10.16 4.28
C LEU A 8 -6.35 -9.68 4.18
N ILE A 9 -6.10 -8.63 3.39
CA ILE A 9 -4.81 -7.96 3.29
C ILE A 9 -4.96 -6.52 3.76
N GLU A 10 -4.33 -6.19 4.88
CA GLU A 10 -4.19 -4.81 5.36
C GLU A 10 -2.82 -4.27 4.94
N PHE A 11 -2.81 -3.10 4.29
CA PHE A 11 -1.58 -2.48 3.85
C PHE A 11 -1.71 -0.95 3.72
N VAL A 12 -0.60 -0.25 3.65
CA VAL A 12 -0.45 1.20 3.71
C VAL A 12 -0.81 1.74 5.09
N SER A 13 -2.08 1.82 5.43
CA SER A 13 -2.64 2.24 6.73
C SER A 13 -1.90 3.45 7.34
N ALA A 14 -1.53 4.41 6.47
CA ALA A 14 -0.83 5.64 6.88
C ALA A 14 -1.77 6.55 7.67
N ASN A 15 -1.23 7.25 8.68
CA ASN A 15 -2.01 8.22 9.44
C ASN A 15 -2.54 9.33 8.52
N PRO A 16 -3.84 9.67 8.59
CA PRO A 16 -4.45 10.64 7.70
C PRO A 16 -4.17 12.08 8.14
N THR A 17 -2.88 12.43 8.18
CA THR A 17 -2.38 13.76 8.59
C THR A 17 -1.78 14.57 7.46
N GLY A 18 -1.72 13.99 6.26
CA GLY A 18 -1.21 14.61 5.05
C GLY A 18 -1.21 13.65 3.87
N PRO A 19 -0.76 14.08 2.68
CA PRO A 19 -0.66 13.24 1.49
C PRO A 19 0.36 12.12 1.70
N LEU A 20 0.21 11.04 0.92
CA LEU A 20 1.14 9.93 0.95
C LEU A 20 2.52 10.38 0.46
N HIS A 21 3.58 10.01 1.19
CA HIS A 21 4.95 10.16 0.73
C HIS A 21 5.43 8.88 0.03
N VAL A 22 6.50 9.00 -0.74
CA VAL A 22 7.09 7.89 -1.51
C VAL A 22 7.42 6.64 -0.66
N GLY A 23 7.66 6.79 0.63
CA GLY A 23 7.86 5.66 1.53
C GLY A 23 6.65 4.74 1.65
N HIS A 24 5.43 5.26 1.48
CA HIS A 24 4.20 4.45 1.47
C HIS A 24 4.00 3.69 0.15
N GLY A 25 4.57 4.19 -0.96
CA GLY A 25 4.38 3.62 -2.29
C GLY A 25 4.82 2.16 -2.40
N ARG A 26 5.92 1.78 -1.73
CA ARG A 26 6.41 0.40 -1.75
C ARG A 26 5.45 -0.57 -1.08
N GLY A 27 4.93 -0.20 0.09
CA GLY A 27 3.92 -0.99 0.80
C GLY A 27 2.61 -1.09 0.01
N ALA A 28 2.22 0.00 -0.67
CA ALA A 28 1.03 0.06 -1.51
C ALA A 28 1.17 -0.88 -2.74
N ALA A 29 2.27 -0.79 -3.49
CA ALA A 29 2.54 -1.67 -4.63
C ALA A 29 2.60 -3.14 -4.20
N TYR A 30 3.28 -3.43 -3.08
CA TYR A 30 3.47 -4.78 -2.56
C TYR A 30 2.14 -5.41 -2.12
N GLY A 31 1.34 -4.72 -1.30
CA GLY A 31 0.05 -5.24 -0.82
C GLY A 31 -0.93 -5.49 -1.96
N ASP A 32 -1.03 -4.55 -2.92
CA ASP A 32 -1.90 -4.71 -4.08
C ASP A 32 -1.46 -5.86 -5.00
N ALA A 33 -0.15 -5.98 -5.28
CA ALA A 33 0.38 -7.07 -6.11
C ALA A 33 0.12 -8.45 -5.47
N ILE A 34 0.31 -8.59 -4.15
CA ILE A 34 -0.04 -9.83 -3.42
C ILE A 34 -1.54 -10.14 -3.58
N GLY A 35 -2.40 -9.13 -3.44
CA GLY A 35 -3.85 -9.31 -3.63
C GLY A 35 -4.16 -9.87 -5.01
N ARG A 36 -3.67 -9.24 -6.07
CA ARG A 36 -3.87 -9.69 -7.48
C ARG A 36 -3.34 -11.10 -7.72
N ILE A 37 -2.17 -11.43 -7.19
CA ILE A 37 -1.56 -12.75 -7.34
C ILE A 37 -2.41 -13.81 -6.63
N LEU A 38 -2.87 -13.57 -5.42
CA LEU A 38 -3.74 -14.48 -4.67
C LEU A 38 -5.08 -14.67 -5.37
N GLU A 39 -5.70 -13.60 -5.87
CA GLU A 39 -6.94 -13.66 -6.66
C GLU A 39 -6.78 -14.53 -7.91
N SER A 40 -5.65 -14.40 -8.62
CA SER A 40 -5.37 -15.20 -9.82
C SER A 40 -5.24 -16.70 -9.54
N THR A 41 -4.93 -17.08 -8.29
CA THR A 41 -4.89 -18.49 -7.84
C THR A 41 -6.21 -18.99 -7.26
N GLY A 42 -7.29 -18.19 -7.35
CA GLY A 42 -8.64 -18.57 -6.92
C GLY A 42 -8.96 -18.25 -5.45
N THR A 43 -8.11 -17.47 -4.77
CA THR A 43 -8.35 -16.97 -3.41
C THR A 43 -9.34 -15.80 -3.46
N ILE A 44 -10.27 -15.72 -2.50
CA ILE A 44 -11.12 -14.54 -2.31
C ILE A 44 -10.35 -13.57 -1.42
N VAL A 45 -10.00 -12.40 -1.97
CA VAL A 45 -9.20 -11.38 -1.26
C VAL A 45 -10.08 -10.19 -0.92
N GLU A 46 -9.93 -9.67 0.30
CA GLU A 46 -10.43 -8.35 0.72
C GLU A 46 -9.23 -7.48 1.07
N LYS A 47 -9.10 -6.33 0.40
CA LYS A 47 -8.05 -5.34 0.63
C LYS A 47 -8.58 -4.26 1.57
N GLU A 48 -7.95 -4.09 2.72
CA GLU A 48 -8.40 -3.17 3.77
C GLU A 48 -7.35 -2.13 4.10
N TYR A 49 -7.80 -0.87 4.19
CA TYR A 49 -7.02 0.27 4.70
C TYR A 49 -7.52 0.62 6.10
N TYR A 50 -6.63 0.60 7.10
CA TYR A 50 -6.94 1.06 8.45
C TYR A 50 -6.73 2.57 8.55
N VAL A 51 -7.79 3.31 8.82
CA VAL A 51 -7.78 4.76 8.99
C VAL A 51 -7.69 5.08 10.48
N ASN A 52 -6.55 5.60 10.92
CA ASN A 52 -6.40 6.14 12.27
C ASN A 52 -7.06 7.52 12.35
N ASP A 53 -8.38 7.54 12.50
CA ASP A 53 -9.21 8.74 12.55
C ASP A 53 -9.42 9.26 13.97
N ALA A 54 -8.76 8.67 14.94
CA ALA A 54 -8.84 9.00 16.36
C ALA A 54 -7.48 9.48 16.92
N GLY A 55 -7.53 10.21 18.00
CA GLY A 55 -6.33 10.57 18.75
C GLY A 55 -5.67 11.89 18.35
N ARG A 56 -4.58 12.18 19.06
CA ARG A 56 -3.88 13.48 19.09
C ARG A 56 -3.42 13.98 17.72
N GLN A 57 -3.04 13.10 16.79
CA GLN A 57 -2.55 13.53 15.47
C GLN A 57 -3.64 14.23 14.65
N ILE A 58 -4.88 13.75 14.76
CA ILE A 58 -6.02 14.41 14.09
C ILE A 58 -6.35 15.74 14.75
N ASP A 59 -6.15 15.85 16.08
CA ASP A 59 -6.32 17.11 16.79
C ASP A 59 -5.27 18.14 16.35
N ILE A 60 -4.00 17.74 16.17
CA ILE A 60 -2.93 18.57 15.60
C ILE A 60 -3.28 19.01 14.18
N LEU A 61 -3.79 18.12 13.33
CA LEU A 61 -4.26 18.46 11.98
C LEU A 61 -5.34 19.54 12.03
N THR A 62 -6.33 19.35 12.88
CA THR A 62 -7.44 20.28 13.06
C THR A 62 -6.95 21.65 13.52
N ALA A 63 -6.10 21.71 14.54
CA ALA A 63 -5.48 22.92 15.04
C ALA A 63 -4.67 23.62 13.93
N SER A 64 -3.88 22.87 13.16
CA SER A 64 -3.08 23.40 12.04
C SER A 64 -3.94 24.09 10.99
N VAL A 65 -5.07 23.49 10.63
CA VAL A 65 -6.02 24.08 9.67
C VAL A 65 -6.65 25.35 10.22
N ILE A 66 -7.09 25.36 11.49
CA ILE A 66 -7.68 26.54 12.13
C ILE A 66 -6.66 27.68 12.19
N LEU A 67 -5.43 27.41 12.64
CA LEU A 67 -4.37 28.42 12.73
C LEU A 67 -4.04 29.06 11.37
N ARG A 68 -4.08 28.31 10.29
CA ARG A 68 -3.93 28.85 8.93
C ARG A 68 -5.09 29.76 8.53
N LEU A 69 -6.30 29.44 8.95
CA LEU A 69 -7.48 30.25 8.66
C LEU A 69 -7.48 31.60 9.40
N ILE A 70 -7.02 31.62 10.66
CA ILE A 70 -6.96 32.82 11.50
C ILE A 70 -5.57 33.46 11.52
N LYS A 71 -4.68 33.12 10.60
CA LYS A 71 -3.26 33.57 10.61
C LYS A 71 -3.09 35.10 10.73
N ASN A 72 -3.99 35.87 10.10
CA ASN A 72 -3.93 37.33 10.16
C ASN A 72 -4.34 37.88 11.53
N ASP A 73 -5.19 37.17 12.27
CA ASP A 73 -5.67 37.55 13.59
C ASP A 73 -4.64 37.25 14.70
N ILE A 74 -3.74 36.27 14.46
CA ILE A 74 -2.70 35.79 15.40
C ILE A 74 -1.26 36.14 14.99
N GLY A 75 -1.09 37.14 14.09
CA GLY A 75 0.25 37.61 13.68
C GLY A 75 1.11 36.61 12.94
N ASN A 76 0.52 35.71 12.12
CA ASN A 76 1.19 34.64 11.38
C ASN A 76 1.91 33.60 12.27
N TYR A 77 1.57 33.52 13.55
CA TYR A 77 2.14 32.53 14.44
C TYR A 77 1.75 31.10 14.01
N PHE A 78 2.71 30.16 14.10
CA PHE A 78 2.47 28.75 13.83
C PHE A 78 3.38 27.86 14.68
N PRO A 79 2.85 26.88 15.46
CA PRO A 79 3.62 26.07 16.36
C PRO A 79 4.60 25.14 15.61
N THR A 80 5.71 24.79 16.30
CA THR A 80 6.75 23.93 15.72
C THR A 80 6.21 22.57 15.29
N ASN A 81 5.35 21.98 16.11
CA ASN A 81 4.77 20.63 15.89
C ASN A 81 3.46 20.64 15.09
N GLY A 82 3.02 21.80 14.57
CA GLY A 82 1.90 21.88 13.64
C GLY A 82 2.27 21.38 12.24
N TYR A 83 1.28 20.91 11.48
CA TYR A 83 1.47 20.50 10.08
C TYR A 83 1.53 21.72 9.15
N LYS A 84 2.63 21.85 8.37
CA LYS A 84 2.99 23.07 7.63
C LYS A 84 2.79 22.97 6.11
N GLY A 85 2.42 21.81 5.57
CA GLY A 85 2.34 21.58 4.13
C GLY A 85 1.24 22.42 3.46
N GLU A 86 1.38 22.68 2.16
CA GLU A 86 0.43 23.46 1.34
C GLU A 86 -1.00 22.88 1.38
N TYR A 87 -1.13 21.55 1.57
CA TYR A 87 -2.43 20.88 1.70
C TYR A 87 -3.26 21.44 2.88
N ILE A 88 -2.62 21.96 3.95
CA ILE A 88 -3.32 22.60 5.06
C ILE A 88 -3.99 23.92 4.60
N ASP A 89 -3.26 24.71 3.79
CA ASP A 89 -3.83 25.94 3.21
C ASP A 89 -4.96 25.62 2.22
N GLU A 90 -4.85 24.53 1.45
CA GLU A 90 -5.91 24.08 0.54
C GLU A 90 -7.18 23.66 1.28
N ILE A 91 -7.04 22.87 2.36
CA ILE A 91 -8.16 22.50 3.23
C ILE A 91 -8.79 23.75 3.82
N GLY A 92 -7.97 24.69 4.32
CA GLY A 92 -8.43 25.96 4.86
C GLY A 92 -9.25 26.76 3.84
N LYS A 93 -8.76 26.94 2.61
CA LYS A 93 -9.49 27.64 1.53
C LYS A 93 -10.84 27.00 1.18
N LYS A 94 -10.93 25.67 1.24
CA LYS A 94 -12.18 24.94 1.01
C LYS A 94 -13.17 25.14 2.17
N LEU A 95 -12.66 25.22 3.40
CA LEU A 95 -13.45 25.46 4.60
C LEU A 95 -13.99 26.89 4.67
N ASP A 96 -13.17 27.91 4.36
CA ASP A 96 -13.53 29.34 4.43
C ASP A 96 -14.75 29.66 3.58
N LYS A 97 -14.93 28.95 2.48
CA LYS A 97 -16.13 29.03 1.64
C LYS A 97 -17.40 28.45 2.28
N LYS A 98 -17.27 27.60 3.30
CA LYS A 98 -18.37 26.82 3.90
C LYS A 98 -18.74 27.24 5.33
N LEU A 99 -17.79 27.79 6.09
CA LEU A 99 -17.94 28.13 7.52
C LEU A 99 -17.58 29.56 7.78
N LYS A 100 -18.39 30.27 8.61
CA LYS A 100 -18.04 31.57 9.15
C LYS A 100 -17.08 31.37 10.33
N ILE A 101 -15.75 31.47 10.08
CA ILE A 101 -14.67 31.12 11.03
C ILE A 101 -14.39 32.26 12.05
N HIS A 102 -15.38 33.09 12.36
CA HIS A 102 -15.21 34.15 13.36
C HIS A 102 -14.96 33.68 14.79
N ASP A 103 -15.27 32.40 15.06
CA ASP A 103 -15.32 31.83 16.41
C ASP A 103 -13.94 31.65 17.07
N PHE A 104 -12.86 31.56 16.30
CA PHE A 104 -11.51 31.31 16.81
C PHE A 104 -10.59 32.56 16.87
N LYS A 105 -11.07 33.72 16.48
CA LYS A 105 -10.28 34.96 16.43
C LYS A 105 -9.83 35.47 17.81
N SER A 106 -10.45 35.01 18.88
CA SER A 106 -10.10 35.34 20.25
C SER A 106 -9.06 34.40 20.87
N LEU A 107 -8.44 33.55 20.08
CA LEU A 107 -7.39 32.63 20.55
C LEU A 107 -6.24 33.41 21.17
N SER A 108 -5.95 33.12 22.42
CA SER A 108 -4.77 33.64 23.13
C SER A 108 -3.69 32.58 23.18
N ILE A 109 -2.61 32.78 22.45
CA ILE A 109 -1.48 31.84 22.41
C ILE A 109 -0.53 32.22 23.53
N LYS A 110 -0.29 31.25 24.44
CA LYS A 110 0.76 31.36 25.46
C LYS A 110 2.01 30.65 24.93
N SER A 111 3.13 31.35 24.90
CA SER A 111 4.41 30.73 24.57
C SER A 111 4.76 29.68 25.63
N CYS A 112 5.18 28.50 25.18
CA CYS A 112 5.70 27.42 26.01
C CYS A 112 7.07 27.02 25.46
N GLU A 113 7.99 26.60 26.34
CA GLU A 113 9.32 26.16 25.92
C GLU A 113 9.29 24.75 25.30
N ASP A 114 8.34 23.90 25.75
CA ASP A 114 8.12 22.57 25.19
C ASP A 114 7.14 22.62 24.02
N PRO A 115 7.59 22.29 22.79
CA PRO A 115 6.72 22.27 21.61
C PRO A 115 5.56 21.27 21.68
N GLU A 116 5.68 20.19 22.48
CA GLU A 116 4.60 19.21 22.67
C GLU A 116 3.53 19.78 23.59
N GLU A 117 3.92 20.45 24.68
CA GLU A 117 2.99 21.13 25.58
C GLU A 117 2.36 22.33 24.89
N GLU A 118 3.11 23.07 24.06
CA GLU A 118 2.59 24.19 23.30
C GLU A 118 1.41 23.79 22.41
N ILE A 119 1.58 22.75 21.59
CA ILE A 119 0.51 22.32 20.68
C ILE A 119 -0.69 21.73 21.44
N ASP A 120 -0.47 21.04 22.56
CA ASP A 120 -1.57 20.51 23.38
C ASP A 120 -2.39 21.64 24.04
N ASN A 121 -1.74 22.71 24.49
CA ASN A 121 -2.42 23.90 25.02
C ASN A 121 -3.24 24.61 23.93
N ILE A 122 -2.71 24.72 22.71
CA ILE A 122 -3.43 25.30 21.57
C ILE A 122 -4.68 24.47 21.24
N ILE A 123 -4.54 23.15 21.16
CA ILE A 123 -5.65 22.23 20.90
C ILE A 123 -6.74 22.43 21.96
N HIS A 124 -6.37 22.44 23.23
CA HIS A 124 -7.30 22.60 24.35
C HIS A 124 -8.06 23.94 24.28
N GLU A 125 -7.35 25.05 24.04
CA GLU A 125 -7.98 26.35 23.92
C GLU A 125 -8.90 26.46 22.69
N LEU A 126 -8.51 25.92 21.55
CA LEU A 126 -9.35 25.90 20.34
C LEU A 126 -10.63 25.09 20.54
N GLU A 127 -10.52 23.90 21.13
CA GLU A 127 -11.67 23.05 21.43
C GLU A 127 -12.63 23.74 22.40
N LYS A 128 -12.09 24.41 23.43
CA LYS A 128 -12.87 25.15 24.42
C LYS A 128 -13.58 26.39 23.85
N LEU A 129 -12.94 27.08 22.92
CA LEU A 129 -13.54 28.28 22.30
C LEU A 129 -14.83 27.96 21.54
N ASN A 130 -14.84 26.91 20.72
CA ASN A 130 -16.04 26.42 20.04
C ASN A 130 -15.94 24.94 19.66
N ASN A 131 -16.40 24.08 20.52
CA ASN A 131 -16.38 22.62 20.33
C ASN A 131 -17.18 22.16 19.08
N ASN A 132 -18.28 22.83 18.74
CA ASN A 132 -19.06 22.48 17.55
C ASN A 132 -18.28 22.75 16.26
N SER A 133 -17.71 23.94 16.13
CA SER A 133 -16.88 24.32 14.98
C SER A 133 -15.60 23.47 14.92
N TRP A 134 -14.97 23.18 16.08
CA TRP A 134 -13.84 22.27 16.19
C TRP A 134 -14.16 20.89 15.58
N ASN A 135 -15.25 20.26 16.02
CA ASN A 135 -15.64 18.94 15.53
C ASN A 135 -16.03 18.93 14.04
N LEU A 136 -16.64 20.01 13.54
CA LEU A 136 -16.94 20.15 12.11
C LEU A 136 -15.65 20.25 11.27
N ILE A 137 -14.69 21.07 11.70
CA ILE A 137 -13.40 21.24 11.02
C ILE A 137 -12.61 19.94 11.07
N LYS A 138 -12.58 19.26 12.22
CA LYS A 138 -11.94 17.95 12.40
C LYS A 138 -12.46 16.93 11.40
N LYS A 139 -13.77 16.74 11.32
CA LYS A 139 -14.41 15.83 10.37
C LYS A 139 -14.13 16.20 8.90
N PHE A 140 -14.17 17.50 8.60
CA PHE A 140 -13.93 17.98 7.25
C PHE A 140 -12.47 17.76 6.84
N SER A 141 -11.51 18.16 7.68
CA SER A 141 -10.07 18.00 7.42
C SER A 141 -9.69 16.54 7.22
N LEU A 142 -10.17 15.65 8.09
CA LEU A 142 -9.98 14.21 7.97
C LEU A 142 -10.54 13.69 6.64
N LYS A 143 -11.76 14.07 6.28
CA LYS A 143 -12.39 13.66 5.01
C LYS A 143 -11.58 14.08 3.78
N GLU A 144 -11.08 15.33 3.78
CA GLU A 144 -10.27 15.84 2.66
C GLU A 144 -8.94 15.09 2.54
N ILE A 145 -8.27 14.79 3.66
CA ILE A 145 -7.02 14.01 3.64
C ILE A 145 -7.27 12.57 3.19
N VAL A 146 -8.27 11.88 3.76
CA VAL A 146 -8.59 10.50 3.37
C VAL A 146 -8.92 10.43 1.88
N LYS A 147 -9.67 11.41 1.37
CA LYS A 147 -9.97 11.49 -0.06
C LYS A 147 -8.71 11.70 -0.90
N SER A 148 -7.79 12.58 -0.47
CA SER A 148 -6.51 12.77 -1.18
C SER A 148 -5.68 11.48 -1.20
N ILE A 149 -5.64 10.75 -0.09
CA ILE A 149 -4.96 9.44 -0.01
C ILE A 149 -5.61 8.43 -0.98
N GLU A 150 -6.94 8.39 -1.03
CA GLU A 150 -7.67 7.50 -1.94
C GLU A 150 -7.39 7.84 -3.41
N ASP A 151 -7.38 9.14 -3.75
CA ASP A 151 -7.12 9.62 -5.11
C ASP A 151 -5.66 9.29 -5.54
N ASP A 152 -4.67 9.50 -4.65
CA ASP A 152 -3.27 9.14 -4.90
C ASP A 152 -3.09 7.62 -5.11
N LEU A 153 -3.76 6.79 -4.30
CA LEU A 153 -3.72 5.34 -4.42
C LEU A 153 -4.38 4.85 -5.71
N LYS A 154 -5.50 5.44 -6.11
CA LYS A 154 -6.14 5.14 -7.40
C LYS A 154 -5.25 5.51 -8.58
N ALA A 155 -4.58 6.68 -8.53
CA ALA A 155 -3.60 7.08 -9.53
C ALA A 155 -2.41 6.12 -9.58
N PHE A 156 -2.09 5.48 -8.46
CA PHE A 156 -1.07 4.44 -8.34
C PHE A 156 -1.58 3.03 -8.71
N ASN A 157 -2.79 2.90 -9.26
CA ASN A 157 -3.47 1.64 -9.57
C ASN A 157 -3.65 0.71 -8.37
N VAL A 158 -3.91 1.30 -7.18
CA VAL A 158 -4.18 0.60 -5.92
C VAL A 158 -5.59 0.93 -5.46
N ASN A 159 -6.41 -0.10 -5.23
CA ASN A 159 -7.78 0.06 -4.76
C ASN A 159 -8.00 -0.78 -3.50
N PHE A 160 -8.83 -0.26 -2.60
CA PHE A 160 -9.25 -0.95 -1.39
C PHE A 160 -10.73 -1.29 -1.46
N ASP A 161 -11.08 -2.47 -0.95
CA ASP A 161 -12.46 -2.91 -0.82
C ASP A 161 -13.11 -2.29 0.42
N LYS A 162 -12.30 -2.03 1.47
CA LYS A 162 -12.78 -1.48 2.74
C LYS A 162 -11.80 -0.48 3.33
N TRP A 163 -12.36 0.65 3.79
CA TRP A 163 -11.71 1.64 4.64
C TRP A 163 -12.25 1.44 6.05
N PHE A 164 -11.42 0.87 6.92
CA PHE A 164 -11.78 0.60 8.31
C PHE A 164 -11.35 1.76 9.19
N TYR A 165 -12.29 2.40 9.88
CA TYR A 165 -12.02 3.55 10.74
C TYR A 165 -11.82 3.09 12.19
N GLU A 166 -10.71 3.51 12.84
CA GLU A 166 -10.40 3.18 14.23
C GLU A 166 -11.53 3.58 15.18
N SER A 167 -12.15 4.74 14.94
CA SER A 167 -13.27 5.23 15.73
C SER A 167 -14.46 4.27 15.80
N SER A 168 -14.61 3.38 14.82
CA SER A 168 -15.66 2.36 14.81
C SER A 168 -15.48 1.28 15.89
N LEU A 169 -14.27 1.12 16.44
CA LEU A 169 -13.98 0.20 17.55
C LEU A 169 -14.57 0.69 18.89
N GLY A 170 -14.97 1.96 18.96
CA GLY A 170 -15.56 2.57 20.14
C GLY A 170 -14.55 2.91 21.23
N LYS A 171 -14.99 2.92 22.49
CA LYS A 171 -14.19 3.32 23.65
C LYS A 171 -14.37 2.31 24.80
N ILE A 172 -13.35 2.19 25.67
CA ILE A 172 -13.36 1.27 26.79
C ILE A 172 -14.50 1.53 27.81
N GLY A 173 -15.01 2.74 27.88
CA GLY A 173 -16.14 3.09 28.77
C GLY A 173 -17.54 2.78 28.20
N ASP A 174 -17.60 2.24 26.97
CA ASP A 174 -18.83 1.76 26.34
C ASP A 174 -18.76 0.23 26.27
N ASP A 175 -19.52 -0.45 27.11
CA ASP A 175 -19.51 -1.91 27.23
C ASP A 175 -19.90 -2.64 25.93
N SER A 176 -20.56 -1.96 25.02
CA SER A 176 -20.93 -2.49 23.69
C SER A 176 -19.83 -2.32 22.62
N SER A 177 -18.79 -1.55 22.92
CA SER A 177 -17.70 -1.27 21.99
C SER A 177 -16.79 -2.49 21.74
N ASP A 178 -16.22 -2.61 20.54
CA ASP A 178 -15.30 -3.68 20.19
C ASP A 178 -14.07 -3.70 21.13
N ILE A 179 -13.60 -2.53 21.59
CA ILE A 179 -12.49 -2.42 22.55
C ILE A 179 -12.90 -3.02 23.89
N ALA A 180 -14.05 -2.62 24.47
CA ALA A 180 -14.50 -3.12 25.75
C ALA A 180 -14.81 -4.62 25.69
N LEU A 181 -15.51 -5.07 24.65
CA LEU A 181 -15.81 -6.50 24.43
C LEU A 181 -14.55 -7.35 24.34
N SER A 182 -13.51 -6.85 23.66
CA SER A 182 -12.24 -7.57 23.53
C SER A 182 -11.50 -7.67 24.86
N VAL A 183 -11.40 -6.56 25.59
CA VAL A 183 -10.74 -6.52 26.90
C VAL A 183 -11.49 -7.41 27.91
N ASN A 184 -12.82 -7.30 27.99
CA ASN A 184 -13.66 -8.09 28.89
C ASN A 184 -13.56 -9.60 28.60
N LYS A 185 -13.52 -9.97 27.29
CA LYS A 185 -13.28 -11.36 26.90
C LYS A 185 -11.93 -11.86 27.42
N LEU A 186 -10.86 -11.12 27.23
CA LEU A 186 -9.52 -11.50 27.67
C LEU A 186 -9.42 -11.64 29.20
N ILE A 187 -10.11 -10.78 29.96
CA ILE A 187 -10.19 -10.89 31.43
C ILE A 187 -10.96 -12.15 31.82
N LYS A 188 -12.14 -12.37 31.23
CA LYS A 188 -12.98 -13.53 31.50
C LYS A 188 -12.28 -14.86 31.22
N ASP A 189 -11.49 -14.90 30.15
CA ASP A 189 -10.74 -16.09 29.72
C ASP A 189 -9.41 -16.28 30.51
N GLY A 190 -9.07 -15.34 31.43
CA GLY A 190 -7.88 -15.40 32.28
C GLY A 190 -6.58 -15.00 31.56
N HIS A 191 -6.68 -14.38 30.36
CA HIS A 191 -5.54 -13.92 29.57
C HIS A 191 -5.15 -12.47 29.85
N ALA A 192 -6.03 -11.69 30.50
CA ALA A 192 -5.74 -10.35 31.00
C ALA A 192 -6.08 -10.24 32.51
N TYR A 193 -5.36 -9.38 33.21
CA TYR A 193 -5.48 -9.18 34.62
C TYR A 193 -5.30 -7.73 35.03
N GLU A 194 -5.88 -7.33 36.15
CA GLU A 194 -5.71 -6.01 36.74
C GLU A 194 -4.47 -5.98 37.66
N LYS A 195 -3.63 -4.98 37.46
CA LYS A 195 -2.49 -4.67 38.34
C LYS A 195 -2.27 -3.16 38.34
N ASP A 196 -2.10 -2.57 39.50
CA ASP A 196 -1.84 -1.14 39.72
C ASP A 196 -2.92 -0.25 39.02
N LYS A 197 -4.19 -0.64 39.11
CA LYS A 197 -5.35 -0.02 38.42
C LYS A 197 -5.31 -0.06 36.90
N ALA A 198 -4.35 -0.73 36.30
CA ALA A 198 -4.24 -0.92 34.86
C ALA A 198 -4.59 -2.38 34.48
N ILE A 199 -5.11 -2.58 33.27
CA ILE A 199 -5.40 -3.93 32.74
C ILE A 199 -4.25 -4.33 31.81
N TRP A 200 -3.68 -5.49 32.09
CA TRP A 200 -2.51 -6.05 31.39
C TRP A 200 -2.86 -7.33 30.66
N LEU A 201 -2.40 -7.46 29.40
CA LEU A 201 -2.44 -8.71 28.65
C LEU A 201 -1.23 -9.57 29.01
N ASN A 202 -1.44 -10.85 29.27
CA ASN A 202 -0.37 -11.84 29.36
C ASN A 202 0.11 -12.20 27.94
N THR A 203 1.36 -11.90 27.63
CA THR A 203 1.97 -12.13 26.32
C THR A 203 3.01 -13.26 26.30
N ASP A 204 3.16 -13.99 27.41
CA ASP A 204 4.14 -15.08 27.56
C ASP A 204 3.96 -16.18 26.51
N ILE A 205 2.72 -16.42 26.08
CA ILE A 205 2.35 -17.48 25.12
C ILE A 205 3.08 -17.36 23.76
N SER A 206 3.44 -16.13 23.35
CA SER A 206 4.15 -15.88 22.09
C SER A 206 5.62 -15.46 22.29
N GLY A 207 6.09 -15.50 23.54
CA GLY A 207 7.47 -15.16 23.87
C GLY A 207 7.80 -13.66 23.67
N ASP A 208 6.84 -12.78 23.92
CA ASP A 208 7.10 -11.35 24.13
C ASP A 208 7.81 -11.18 25.50
N ASP A 209 8.69 -10.21 25.57
CA ASP A 209 9.56 -10.00 26.76
C ASP A 209 8.84 -9.40 27.96
N LYS A 210 7.62 -8.89 27.81
CA LYS A 210 6.82 -8.20 28.83
C LYS A 210 5.34 -8.34 28.59
N HIS A 211 4.54 -8.40 29.67
CA HIS A 211 3.12 -8.18 29.60
C HIS A 211 2.81 -6.75 29.11
N ARG A 212 1.69 -6.56 28.45
CA ARG A 212 1.34 -5.30 27.78
C ARG A 212 0.07 -4.69 28.33
N VAL A 213 0.13 -3.38 28.59
CA VAL A 213 -1.02 -2.62 29.09
C VAL A 213 -2.08 -2.48 28.00
N LEU A 214 -3.29 -2.94 28.26
CA LEU A 214 -4.48 -2.70 27.45
C LEU A 214 -5.20 -1.43 27.87
N VAL A 215 -5.42 -1.26 29.20
CA VAL A 215 -6.07 -0.09 29.78
C VAL A 215 -5.16 0.49 30.84
N ARG A 216 -4.93 1.79 30.79
CA ARG A 216 -4.08 2.51 31.73
C ARG A 216 -4.80 2.71 33.07
N ASP A 217 -4.05 3.08 34.11
CA ASP A 217 -4.54 3.41 35.46
C ASP A 217 -5.60 4.54 35.48
N ASN A 218 -5.57 5.43 34.48
CA ASN A 218 -6.57 6.49 34.27
C ASN A 218 -7.84 6.04 33.50
N GLY A 219 -8.00 4.74 33.27
CA GLY A 219 -9.15 4.15 32.57
C GLY A 219 -9.13 4.33 31.04
N LYS A 220 -8.07 4.88 30.43
CA LYS A 220 -7.98 5.05 28.97
C LYS A 220 -7.36 3.82 28.30
N ALA A 221 -7.97 3.36 27.22
CA ALA A 221 -7.39 2.32 26.36
C ALA A 221 -6.05 2.78 25.75
N THR A 222 -5.15 1.84 25.57
CA THR A 222 -3.91 2.06 24.82
C THR A 222 -4.16 1.80 23.31
N TYR A 223 -3.24 2.23 22.46
CA TYR A 223 -3.26 1.83 21.03
C TYR A 223 -3.25 0.32 20.86
N PHE A 224 -2.54 -0.40 21.74
CA PHE A 224 -2.53 -1.86 21.71
C PHE A 224 -3.90 -2.49 21.98
N ALA A 225 -4.74 -1.90 22.82
CA ALA A 225 -6.11 -2.36 23.01
C ALA A 225 -6.96 -2.17 21.73
N SER A 226 -6.77 -1.06 21.01
CA SER A 226 -7.41 -0.86 19.70
C SER A 226 -6.96 -1.90 18.68
N ASP A 227 -5.66 -2.21 18.64
CA ASP A 227 -5.11 -3.24 17.75
C ASP A 227 -5.65 -4.64 18.08
N VAL A 228 -5.77 -4.98 19.35
CA VAL A 228 -6.37 -6.24 19.81
C VAL A 228 -7.84 -6.34 19.36
N ALA A 229 -8.61 -5.28 19.56
CA ALA A 229 -10.01 -5.21 19.14
C ALA A 229 -10.14 -5.31 17.60
N TYR A 230 -9.27 -4.65 16.89
CA TYR A 230 -9.25 -4.69 15.42
C TYR A 230 -8.92 -6.10 14.89
N HIS A 231 -7.93 -6.78 15.46
CA HIS A 231 -7.63 -8.17 15.07
C HIS A 231 -8.75 -9.13 15.44
N LYS A 232 -9.44 -8.90 16.59
CA LYS A 232 -10.65 -9.63 16.92
C LYS A 232 -11.74 -9.43 15.86
N ASN A 233 -11.98 -8.18 15.44
CA ASN A 233 -12.93 -7.86 14.39
C ASN A 233 -12.60 -8.59 13.08
N LYS A 234 -11.33 -8.61 12.66
CA LYS A 234 -10.88 -9.38 11.48
C LYS A 234 -11.17 -10.88 11.61
N ILE A 235 -10.91 -11.47 12.79
CA ILE A 235 -11.15 -12.89 13.08
C ILE A 235 -12.65 -13.18 13.00
N ASP A 236 -13.49 -12.35 13.62
CA ASP A 236 -14.95 -12.52 13.68
C ASP A 236 -15.60 -12.40 12.29
N ARG A 237 -14.99 -11.69 11.36
CA ARG A 237 -15.42 -11.62 9.94
C ARG A 237 -15.17 -12.92 9.17
N GLY A 238 -14.49 -13.90 9.77
CA GLY A 238 -14.38 -15.26 9.26
C GLY A 238 -13.35 -15.44 8.14
N PHE A 239 -12.27 -14.65 8.11
CA PHE A 239 -11.15 -14.87 7.20
C PHE A 239 -10.32 -16.08 7.61
N ASP A 240 -9.88 -16.87 6.63
CA ASP A 240 -9.00 -18.02 6.83
C ASP A 240 -7.56 -17.56 7.10
N LYS A 241 -7.15 -16.44 6.50
CA LYS A 241 -5.82 -15.83 6.67
C LYS A 241 -5.91 -14.32 6.70
N LEU A 242 -5.10 -13.73 7.58
CA LEU A 242 -4.87 -12.30 7.71
C LEU A 242 -3.45 -11.99 7.26
N ILE A 243 -3.27 -11.05 6.35
CA ILE A 243 -1.95 -10.58 5.90
C ILE A 243 -1.85 -9.11 6.27
N ASN A 244 -0.92 -8.78 7.16
CA ASN A 244 -0.61 -7.40 7.51
C ASN A 244 0.71 -6.99 6.86
N VAL A 245 0.70 -5.91 6.09
CA VAL A 245 1.91 -5.34 5.46
C VAL A 245 2.31 -4.12 6.26
N TRP A 246 3.41 -4.22 6.99
CA TRP A 246 3.91 -3.17 7.89
C TRP A 246 5.27 -2.64 7.46
N GLY A 247 5.61 -1.44 7.90
CA GLY A 247 6.97 -0.92 7.82
C GLY A 247 7.93 -1.78 8.67
N ALA A 248 9.18 -1.86 8.24
CA ALA A 248 10.18 -2.69 8.91
C ALA A 248 10.49 -2.26 10.35
N ASP A 249 10.19 -1.02 10.70
CA ASP A 249 10.26 -0.46 12.07
C ASP A 249 9.28 -1.13 13.05
N HIS A 250 8.23 -1.80 12.57
CA HIS A 250 7.26 -2.52 13.37
C HIS A 250 7.65 -3.97 13.71
N HIS A 251 8.87 -4.44 13.39
CA HIS A 251 9.32 -5.82 13.64
C HIS A 251 9.06 -6.28 15.09
N GLY A 252 9.38 -5.44 16.09
CA GLY A 252 9.16 -5.76 17.51
C GLY A 252 7.70 -5.85 17.95
N TYR A 253 6.76 -5.47 17.08
CA TYR A 253 5.33 -5.47 17.39
C TYR A 253 4.63 -6.79 17.03
N ILE A 254 5.24 -7.61 16.17
CA ILE A 254 4.65 -8.85 15.65
C ILE A 254 4.26 -9.80 16.77
N LYS A 255 5.18 -10.10 17.70
CA LYS A 255 4.93 -11.02 18.80
C LYS A 255 3.76 -10.60 19.70
N ARG A 256 3.55 -9.30 19.88
CA ARG A 256 2.42 -8.75 20.65
C ARG A 256 1.08 -9.06 20.02
N ILE A 257 1.00 -8.90 18.69
CA ILE A 257 -0.24 -9.20 17.96
C ILE A 257 -0.46 -10.72 17.87
N GLU A 258 0.58 -11.51 17.65
CA GLU A 258 0.49 -12.97 17.71
C GLU A 258 -0.06 -13.44 19.07
N ALA A 259 0.47 -12.90 20.18
CA ALA A 259 -0.03 -13.18 21.53
C ALA A 259 -1.51 -12.80 21.68
N SER A 260 -1.91 -11.64 21.18
CA SER A 260 -3.31 -11.19 21.26
C SER A 260 -4.26 -12.13 20.51
N ILE A 261 -3.87 -12.60 19.33
CA ILE A 261 -4.67 -13.53 18.52
C ILE A 261 -4.81 -14.88 19.21
N GLU A 262 -3.74 -15.42 19.79
CA GLU A 262 -3.79 -16.68 20.54
C GLU A 262 -4.66 -16.54 21.80
N ASN A 263 -4.51 -15.46 22.56
CA ASN A 263 -5.32 -15.17 23.75
C ASN A 263 -6.79 -14.92 23.43
N LEU A 264 -7.11 -14.45 22.21
CA LEU A 264 -8.49 -14.35 21.74
C LEU A 264 -9.09 -15.70 21.31
N GLY A 265 -8.33 -16.80 21.39
CA GLY A 265 -8.76 -18.15 21.05
C GLY A 265 -8.63 -18.49 19.57
N SER A 266 -7.84 -17.74 18.81
CA SER A 266 -7.58 -18.01 17.39
C SER A 266 -6.15 -18.52 17.17
N ASN A 267 -5.94 -19.27 16.09
CA ASN A 267 -4.61 -19.76 15.74
C ASN A 267 -3.77 -18.61 15.17
N LYS A 268 -2.60 -18.32 15.79
CA LYS A 268 -1.66 -17.29 15.31
C LYS A 268 -1.18 -17.53 13.86
N ASN A 269 -1.16 -18.79 13.40
CA ASN A 269 -0.78 -19.12 12.01
C ASN A 269 -1.76 -18.55 10.96
N LYS A 270 -2.94 -18.05 11.41
CA LYS A 270 -3.81 -17.26 10.54
C LYS A 270 -3.21 -15.91 10.17
N LEU A 271 -2.34 -15.35 11.03
CA LEU A 271 -1.65 -14.09 10.76
C LEU A 271 -0.35 -14.34 9.99
N ALA A 272 -0.15 -13.56 8.93
CA ALA A 272 1.11 -13.42 8.23
C ALA A 272 1.50 -11.95 8.19
N VAL A 273 2.54 -11.56 8.89
CA VAL A 273 3.08 -10.20 8.81
C VAL A 273 4.19 -10.14 7.78
N LYS A 274 4.10 -9.20 6.85
CA LYS A 274 5.15 -8.89 5.87
C LYS A 274 5.72 -7.53 6.16
N LEU A 275 7.01 -7.49 6.43
CA LEU A 275 7.74 -6.25 6.68
C LEU A 275 8.27 -5.69 5.36
N VAL A 276 8.03 -4.41 5.14
CA VAL A 276 8.48 -3.69 3.94
C VAL A 276 9.49 -2.63 4.34
N GLN A 277 10.71 -2.74 3.83
CA GLN A 277 11.75 -1.72 4.01
C GLN A 277 11.44 -0.48 3.17
N PHE A 278 11.78 0.69 3.72
CA PHE A 278 11.70 1.93 2.96
C PHE A 278 12.63 1.89 1.76
N ALA A 279 12.15 2.46 0.64
CA ALA A 279 12.99 2.70 -0.52
C ALA A 279 13.74 4.03 -0.36
N ASN A 280 15.04 4.05 -0.67
CA ASN A 280 15.79 5.27 -0.85
C ASN A 280 15.64 5.72 -2.29
N LEU A 281 15.17 6.92 -2.52
CA LEU A 281 15.07 7.49 -3.85
C LEU A 281 16.31 8.32 -4.17
N PHE A 282 16.83 8.16 -5.39
CA PHE A 282 17.94 8.92 -5.93
C PHE A 282 17.50 9.66 -7.20
N LYS A 283 17.91 10.92 -7.31
CA LYS A 283 17.70 11.77 -8.49
C LYS A 283 18.97 12.58 -8.70
N ASP A 284 19.48 12.63 -9.93
CA ASP A 284 20.76 13.27 -10.26
C ASP A 284 21.92 12.78 -9.35
N GLY A 285 21.92 11.47 -9.04
CA GLY A 285 22.90 10.84 -8.15
C GLY A 285 22.81 11.25 -6.68
N LYS A 286 21.78 12.00 -6.26
CA LYS A 286 21.59 12.47 -4.88
C LYS A 286 20.35 11.83 -4.26
N LYS A 287 20.45 11.50 -2.97
CA LYS A 287 19.32 10.98 -2.21
C LYS A 287 18.24 12.05 -2.02
N VAL A 288 17.00 11.73 -2.39
CA VAL A 288 15.84 12.59 -2.20
C VAL A 288 15.45 12.61 -0.72
N LYS A 289 15.21 13.79 -0.16
CA LYS A 289 14.78 13.95 1.24
C LYS A 289 13.31 13.51 1.40
N MET A 290 13.04 12.70 2.43
CA MET A 290 11.72 12.14 2.72
C MET A 290 11.12 12.63 4.05
N SER A 291 11.58 13.75 4.60
CA SER A 291 11.12 14.24 5.90
C SER A 291 9.79 15.00 5.81
N THR A 292 8.77 14.50 6.51
CA THR A 292 7.43 15.11 6.59
C THR A 292 7.37 16.33 7.52
N ARG A 293 8.28 16.44 8.50
CA ARG A 293 8.26 17.52 9.52
C ARG A 293 8.64 18.89 8.98
N SER A 294 9.41 18.96 7.90
CA SER A 294 9.84 20.23 7.28
C SER A 294 8.80 20.86 6.36
N GLY A 295 7.69 20.16 6.05
CA GLY A 295 6.67 20.61 5.09
C GLY A 295 7.05 20.39 3.62
N GLU A 296 8.30 20.06 3.34
CA GLU A 296 8.79 19.71 2.00
C GLU A 296 9.20 18.24 1.98
N PHE A 297 8.38 17.38 1.40
CA PHE A 297 8.67 15.98 1.18
C PHE A 297 8.18 15.55 -0.20
N PHE A 298 8.87 14.58 -0.79
CA PHE A 298 8.51 14.03 -2.09
C PHE A 298 7.31 13.10 -1.93
N THR A 299 6.16 13.52 -2.48
CA THR A 299 4.90 12.77 -2.36
C THR A 299 4.86 11.58 -3.32
N LEU A 300 3.97 10.62 -3.06
CA LEU A 300 3.66 9.55 -4.02
C LEU A 300 3.13 10.13 -5.33
N LYS A 301 2.32 11.20 -5.24
CA LYS A 301 1.83 11.94 -6.41
C LYS A 301 2.98 12.48 -7.26
N ASN A 302 3.96 13.16 -6.65
CA ASN A 302 5.14 13.66 -7.37
C ASN A 302 5.93 12.54 -8.06
N LEU A 303 6.04 11.36 -7.41
CA LEU A 303 6.70 10.21 -8.02
C LEU A 303 5.94 9.73 -9.26
N ILE A 304 4.61 9.62 -9.18
CA ILE A 304 3.77 9.20 -10.31
C ILE A 304 3.85 10.22 -11.46
N GLU A 305 3.86 11.52 -11.15
CA GLU A 305 4.00 12.58 -12.15
C GLU A 305 5.39 12.57 -12.80
N ASP A 306 6.43 12.19 -12.07
CA ASP A 306 7.82 12.21 -12.54
C ASP A 306 8.18 11.00 -13.43
N ILE A 307 7.75 9.77 -13.06
CA ILE A 307 8.15 8.53 -13.75
C ILE A 307 6.98 7.64 -14.19
N GLY A 308 5.76 8.01 -13.89
CA GLY A 308 4.57 7.18 -14.12
C GLY A 308 4.34 6.11 -13.05
N SER A 309 3.08 5.70 -12.92
CA SER A 309 2.65 4.66 -11.97
C SER A 309 3.34 3.32 -12.24
N ASP A 310 3.37 2.88 -13.49
CA ASP A 310 3.84 1.56 -13.89
C ASP A 310 5.33 1.36 -13.61
N ALA A 311 6.17 2.35 -13.95
CA ALA A 311 7.60 2.31 -13.62
C ALA A 311 7.82 2.32 -12.11
N ALA A 312 7.12 3.19 -11.36
CA ALA A 312 7.23 3.25 -9.91
C ALA A 312 6.85 1.92 -9.26
N ARG A 313 5.74 1.29 -9.66
CA ARG A 313 5.31 -0.03 -9.19
C ARG A 313 6.36 -1.10 -9.46
N PHE A 314 6.89 -1.13 -10.70
CA PHE A 314 7.91 -2.09 -11.10
C PHE A 314 9.14 -2.02 -10.20
N TYR A 315 9.68 -0.83 -10.00
CA TYR A 315 10.88 -0.65 -9.19
C TYR A 315 10.63 -1.00 -7.72
N TYR A 316 9.50 -0.60 -7.14
CA TYR A 316 9.13 -0.97 -5.76
C TYR A 316 9.03 -2.48 -5.55
N LEU A 317 8.61 -3.22 -6.58
CA LEU A 317 8.45 -4.67 -6.55
C LEU A 317 9.69 -5.45 -7.00
N SER A 318 10.75 -4.79 -7.47
CA SER A 318 11.93 -5.43 -8.08
C SER A 318 12.80 -6.22 -7.11
N LYS A 319 12.64 -6.00 -5.80
CA LYS A 319 13.37 -6.72 -4.74
C LYS A 319 12.40 -7.27 -3.68
N GLN A 320 12.90 -8.20 -2.85
CA GLN A 320 12.14 -8.70 -1.70
C GLN A 320 11.73 -7.53 -0.79
N ALA A 321 10.56 -7.66 -0.16
CA ALA A 321 9.96 -6.58 0.63
C ALA A 321 10.87 -6.12 1.80
N ASP A 322 11.56 -7.07 2.45
CA ASP A 322 12.45 -6.86 3.60
C ASP A 322 13.87 -6.42 3.22
N GLN A 323 14.20 -6.37 1.93
CA GLN A 323 15.48 -5.87 1.44
C GLN A 323 15.47 -4.35 1.23
N HIS A 324 16.61 -3.71 1.48
CA HIS A 324 16.81 -2.32 1.11
C HIS A 324 16.70 -2.14 -0.41
N LEU A 325 16.01 -1.09 -0.80
CA LEU A 325 15.81 -0.72 -2.18
C LEU A 325 16.36 0.69 -2.41
N ASP A 326 17.41 0.79 -3.20
CA ASP A 326 17.84 2.04 -3.79
C ASP A 326 17.18 2.17 -5.16
N PHE A 327 16.38 3.21 -5.32
CA PHE A 327 15.55 3.44 -6.48
C PHE A 327 16.07 4.68 -7.22
N ASP A 328 16.72 4.45 -8.34
CA ASP A 328 17.25 5.50 -9.21
C ASP A 328 16.15 5.97 -10.18
N LEU A 329 15.71 7.23 -10.01
CA LEU A 329 14.65 7.82 -10.83
C LEU A 329 15.14 8.12 -12.25
N ASP A 330 16.42 8.41 -12.44
CA ASP A 330 16.99 8.71 -13.76
C ASP A 330 17.08 7.43 -14.59
N LEU A 331 17.51 6.31 -13.95
CA LEU A 331 17.45 4.99 -14.59
C LEU A 331 16.02 4.59 -14.94
N ALA A 332 15.06 4.87 -14.05
CA ALA A 332 13.65 4.52 -14.27
C ALA A 332 13.02 5.21 -15.50
N LYS A 333 13.56 6.37 -15.89
CA LYS A 333 13.14 7.14 -17.08
C LYS A 333 13.88 6.75 -18.35
N SER A 334 14.99 6.04 -18.22
CA SER A 334 15.86 5.80 -19.37
C SER A 334 15.29 4.71 -20.29
N ASP A 335 15.51 4.90 -21.60
CA ASP A 335 15.21 3.91 -22.64
C ASP A 335 16.37 2.92 -22.84
N SER A 336 17.21 2.77 -21.82
CA SER A 336 18.39 1.92 -21.89
C SER A 336 18.07 0.45 -21.56
N LYS A 337 18.94 -0.47 -22.03
CA LYS A 337 18.81 -1.90 -21.73
C LYS A 337 19.05 -2.22 -20.25
N GLU A 338 19.68 -1.32 -19.50
CA GLU A 338 19.86 -1.44 -18.05
C GLU A 338 18.55 -1.20 -17.30
N ASN A 339 17.60 -0.47 -17.91
CA ASN A 339 16.25 -0.33 -17.38
C ASN A 339 15.43 -1.61 -17.64
N ILE A 340 15.36 -2.49 -16.65
CA ILE A 340 14.65 -3.77 -16.77
C ILE A 340 13.15 -3.56 -17.06
N PHE A 341 12.54 -2.52 -16.52
CA PHE A 341 11.15 -2.17 -16.80
C PHE A 341 10.96 -1.89 -18.30
N TYR A 342 11.79 -1.01 -18.86
CA TYR A 342 11.77 -0.70 -20.28
C TYR A 342 12.00 -1.97 -21.12
N TYR A 343 12.97 -2.79 -20.72
CA TYR A 343 13.35 -4.01 -21.44
C TYR A 343 12.19 -5.02 -21.58
N ILE A 344 11.42 -5.21 -20.50
CA ILE A 344 10.23 -6.09 -20.50
C ILE A 344 9.11 -5.47 -21.33
N GLN A 345 8.83 -4.18 -21.16
CA GLN A 345 7.81 -3.46 -21.93
C GLN A 345 8.14 -3.47 -23.43
N TYR A 346 9.42 -3.29 -23.77
CA TYR A 346 9.88 -3.36 -25.15
C TYR A 346 9.68 -4.74 -25.78
N ALA A 347 9.86 -5.83 -25.02
CA ALA A 347 9.54 -7.17 -25.50
C ALA A 347 8.06 -7.28 -25.89
N HIS A 348 7.16 -6.81 -25.05
CA HIS A 348 5.72 -6.81 -25.32
C HIS A 348 5.37 -5.97 -26.56
N ALA A 349 5.77 -4.70 -26.60
CA ALA A 349 5.48 -3.78 -27.69
C ALA A 349 6.06 -4.26 -29.04
N ARG A 350 7.23 -4.90 -28.99
CA ARG A 350 7.87 -5.46 -30.21
C ARG A 350 7.08 -6.61 -30.79
N ILE A 351 6.49 -7.49 -29.95
CA ILE A 351 5.63 -8.56 -30.44
C ILE A 351 4.33 -7.97 -31.02
N VAL A 352 3.74 -6.96 -30.38
CA VAL A 352 2.56 -6.26 -30.93
C VAL A 352 2.86 -5.69 -32.33
N SER A 353 4.00 -4.98 -32.48
CA SER A 353 4.38 -4.42 -33.79
C SER A 353 4.66 -5.48 -34.84
N LEU A 354 5.20 -6.65 -34.43
CA LEU A 354 5.40 -7.77 -35.31
C LEU A 354 4.07 -8.37 -35.80
N GLU A 355 3.12 -8.54 -34.90
CA GLU A 355 1.76 -9.04 -35.18
C GLU A 355 1.03 -8.08 -36.16
N GLU A 356 1.11 -6.76 -35.93
CA GLU A 356 0.53 -5.76 -36.85
C GLU A 356 1.13 -5.88 -38.27
N LYS A 357 2.47 -5.93 -38.38
CA LYS A 357 3.16 -6.06 -39.68
C LYS A 357 2.88 -7.37 -40.40
N ALA A 358 2.71 -8.46 -39.65
CA ALA A 358 2.39 -9.74 -40.22
C ALA A 358 0.96 -9.76 -40.79
N LEU A 359 0.01 -9.10 -40.11
CA LEU A 359 -1.37 -8.93 -40.60
C LEU A 359 -1.45 -8.10 -41.88
N ASP A 360 -0.61 -7.06 -42.00
CA ASP A 360 -0.56 -6.23 -43.20
C ASP A 360 -0.01 -7.03 -44.41
N LYS A 361 0.88 -7.99 -44.13
CA LYS A 361 1.53 -8.79 -45.20
C LYS A 361 0.67 -9.99 -45.61
N PHE A 362 -0.10 -10.57 -44.69
CA PHE A 362 -0.88 -11.78 -44.91
C PHE A 362 -2.32 -11.54 -44.46
N SER A 363 -3.27 -11.71 -45.38
CA SER A 363 -4.68 -11.38 -45.16
C SER A 363 -5.42 -12.26 -44.14
N GLU A 364 -4.86 -13.42 -43.79
CA GLU A 364 -5.46 -14.37 -42.86
C GLU A 364 -4.46 -14.93 -41.85
N ILE A 365 -4.16 -14.16 -40.80
CA ILE A 365 -3.47 -14.71 -39.63
C ILE A 365 -4.50 -15.22 -38.64
N ASN A 366 -4.41 -16.50 -38.32
CA ASN A 366 -5.28 -17.11 -37.29
C ASN A 366 -4.88 -16.64 -35.89
N ARG A 367 -5.65 -15.68 -35.32
CA ARG A 367 -5.46 -15.18 -33.94
C ARG A 367 -6.05 -16.11 -32.88
N ASN A 368 -6.74 -17.17 -33.31
CA ASN A 368 -7.38 -18.10 -32.40
C ASN A 368 -6.47 -19.27 -32.05
N ILE A 369 -5.81 -19.22 -30.90
CA ILE A 369 -4.99 -20.30 -30.30
C ILE A 369 -5.77 -21.64 -30.21
N LYS A 370 -7.08 -21.65 -30.44
CA LYS A 370 -7.92 -22.88 -30.41
C LYS A 370 -7.65 -23.83 -31.56
N ASN A 371 -7.09 -23.39 -32.66
CA ASN A 371 -6.73 -24.22 -33.82
C ASN A 371 -5.20 -24.21 -33.94
N ILE A 372 -4.49 -24.81 -32.96
CA ILE A 372 -3.06 -25.06 -33.07
C ILE A 372 -2.87 -25.94 -34.32
N SER A 373 -2.25 -25.34 -35.35
CA SER A 373 -1.84 -26.09 -36.52
C SER A 373 -0.82 -27.14 -36.12
N SER A 374 -0.74 -28.25 -36.84
CA SER A 374 0.31 -29.25 -36.64
C SER A 374 1.70 -28.77 -37.12
N GLY A 375 1.95 -27.43 -37.03
CA GLY A 375 3.18 -26.80 -37.46
C GLY A 375 4.40 -27.24 -36.67
N ASP A 376 5.56 -27.10 -37.25
CA ASP A 376 6.84 -27.38 -36.59
C ASP A 376 7.23 -26.17 -35.74
N TYR A 377 7.12 -26.29 -34.39
CA TYR A 377 7.48 -25.26 -33.40
C TYR A 377 8.93 -25.38 -32.91
N LYS A 378 9.75 -26.17 -33.54
CA LYS A 378 11.09 -26.52 -33.09
C LYS A 378 11.98 -25.30 -32.82
N GLU A 379 11.84 -24.26 -33.61
CA GLU A 379 12.55 -23.00 -33.40
C GLU A 379 12.09 -22.26 -32.13
N CYS A 380 10.85 -22.51 -31.67
CA CYS A 380 10.23 -21.90 -30.51
C CYS A 380 10.34 -22.73 -29.23
N ASP A 381 10.95 -23.91 -29.25
CA ASP A 381 10.98 -24.88 -28.12
C ASP A 381 11.40 -24.22 -26.80
N ASN A 382 12.42 -23.38 -26.81
CA ASN A 382 12.89 -22.70 -25.60
C ASN A 382 11.86 -21.70 -25.06
N LEU A 383 11.17 -20.96 -25.94
CA LEU A 383 10.13 -20.01 -25.54
C LEU A 383 8.90 -20.77 -24.99
N ILE A 384 8.48 -21.84 -25.66
CA ILE A 384 7.36 -22.70 -25.23
C ILE A 384 7.66 -23.30 -23.87
N HIS A 385 8.87 -23.83 -23.67
CA HIS A 385 9.29 -24.38 -22.39
C HIS A 385 9.27 -23.30 -21.30
N GLU A 386 9.73 -22.07 -21.59
CA GLU A 386 9.74 -20.99 -20.60
C GLU A 386 8.33 -20.52 -20.24
N ILE A 387 7.44 -20.31 -21.23
CA ILE A 387 6.06 -19.88 -20.94
C ILE A 387 5.26 -20.96 -20.17
N SER A 388 5.59 -22.24 -20.36
CA SER A 388 4.92 -23.34 -19.63
C SER A 388 5.16 -23.31 -18.12
N LYS A 389 6.24 -22.66 -17.64
CA LYS A 389 6.56 -22.49 -16.22
C LYS A 389 5.72 -21.43 -15.53
N PHE A 390 5.06 -20.54 -16.28
CA PHE A 390 4.37 -19.37 -15.72
C PHE A 390 3.34 -19.70 -14.63
N PRO A 391 2.48 -20.72 -14.77
CA PRO A 391 1.55 -21.10 -13.69
C PRO A 391 2.25 -21.48 -12.39
N ASP A 392 3.39 -22.18 -12.44
CA ASP A 392 4.16 -22.57 -11.27
C ASP A 392 4.84 -21.36 -10.62
N ILE A 393 5.32 -20.40 -11.42
CA ILE A 393 5.88 -19.13 -10.96
C ILE A 393 4.82 -18.31 -10.20
N VAL A 394 3.59 -18.22 -10.75
CA VAL A 394 2.47 -17.53 -10.08
C VAL A 394 2.11 -18.23 -8.77
N ASN A 395 1.99 -19.56 -8.76
CA ASN A 395 1.71 -20.34 -7.56
C ASN A 395 2.83 -20.18 -6.52
N LYS A 396 4.10 -20.18 -6.92
CA LYS A 396 5.24 -19.92 -6.04
C LYS A 396 5.14 -18.51 -5.42
N SER A 397 4.88 -17.49 -6.25
CA SER A 397 4.73 -16.12 -5.80
C SER A 397 3.58 -15.97 -4.80
N ALA A 398 2.42 -16.60 -5.05
CA ALA A 398 1.27 -16.62 -4.15
C ALA A 398 1.60 -17.28 -2.80
N ASN A 399 2.21 -18.45 -2.81
CA ASN A 399 2.52 -19.22 -1.61
C ASN A 399 3.57 -18.55 -0.72
N THR A 400 4.55 -17.88 -1.34
CA THR A 400 5.64 -17.19 -0.61
C THR A 400 5.34 -15.74 -0.33
N LEU A 401 4.29 -15.18 -0.93
CA LEU A 401 3.94 -13.76 -0.91
C LEU A 401 5.11 -12.90 -1.43
N GLN A 402 5.68 -13.27 -2.57
CA GLN A 402 6.88 -12.64 -3.15
C GLN A 402 6.66 -12.20 -4.61
N PRO A 403 6.10 -11.01 -4.88
CA PRO A 403 5.82 -10.52 -6.24
C PRO A 403 7.05 -10.40 -7.13
N HIS A 404 8.24 -10.11 -6.56
CA HIS A 404 9.50 -9.98 -7.32
C HIS A 404 9.87 -11.24 -8.12
N VAL A 405 9.37 -12.41 -7.71
CA VAL A 405 9.59 -13.68 -8.44
C VAL A 405 9.03 -13.60 -9.86
N ILE A 406 7.88 -12.91 -10.03
CA ILE A 406 7.28 -12.68 -11.35
C ILE A 406 8.16 -11.74 -12.17
N ILE A 407 8.72 -10.68 -11.57
CA ILE A 407 9.62 -9.74 -12.28
C ILE A 407 10.84 -10.47 -12.85
N TYR A 408 11.47 -11.32 -12.05
CA TYR A 408 12.63 -12.07 -12.50
C TYR A 408 12.29 -13.02 -13.64
N TYR A 409 11.16 -13.72 -13.52
CA TYR A 409 10.67 -14.57 -14.60
C TYR A 409 10.39 -13.78 -15.88
N LEU A 410 9.71 -12.62 -15.80
CA LEU A 410 9.43 -11.78 -16.97
C LEU A 410 10.71 -11.24 -17.61
N LYS A 411 11.72 -10.91 -16.83
CA LYS A 411 13.04 -10.51 -17.33
C LYS A 411 13.67 -11.63 -18.13
N ASP A 412 13.70 -12.85 -17.59
CA ASP A 412 14.32 -14.01 -18.24
C ASP A 412 13.58 -14.39 -19.53
N LEU A 413 12.23 -14.38 -19.50
CA LEU A 413 11.40 -14.60 -20.69
C LEU A 413 11.64 -13.53 -21.77
N SER A 414 11.75 -12.26 -21.36
CA SER A 414 12.03 -11.15 -22.29
C SER A 414 13.42 -11.28 -22.91
N GLN A 415 14.40 -11.74 -22.14
CA GLN A 415 15.75 -12.01 -22.65
C GLN A 415 15.76 -13.11 -23.70
N LEU A 416 15.07 -14.22 -23.45
CA LEU A 416 14.90 -15.30 -24.43
C LEU A 416 14.21 -14.81 -25.70
N PHE A 417 13.14 -14.03 -25.56
CA PHE A 417 12.44 -13.44 -26.70
C PHE A 417 13.35 -12.51 -27.53
N HIS A 418 14.11 -11.62 -26.90
CA HIS A 418 14.98 -10.71 -27.61
C HIS A 418 16.12 -11.45 -28.35
N SER A 419 16.68 -12.51 -27.75
CA SER A 419 17.64 -13.38 -28.42
C SER A 419 17.01 -14.05 -29.64
N PHE A 420 15.87 -14.70 -29.43
CA PHE A 420 15.11 -15.34 -30.52
C PHE A 420 14.83 -14.38 -31.68
N TYR A 421 14.34 -13.17 -31.37
CA TYR A 421 14.00 -12.16 -32.39
C TYR A 421 15.23 -11.66 -33.17
N ASN A 422 16.41 -11.59 -32.56
CA ASN A 422 17.63 -11.16 -33.24
C ASN A 422 18.20 -12.26 -34.17
N ASP A 423 17.99 -13.54 -33.80
CA ASP A 423 18.52 -14.67 -34.55
C ASP A 423 17.58 -15.09 -35.70
N ASN A 424 16.29 -14.72 -35.63
CA ASN A 424 15.25 -15.15 -36.57
C ASN A 424 14.62 -13.95 -37.32
N HIS A 425 14.61 -14.04 -38.65
CA HIS A 425 13.94 -13.06 -39.51
C HIS A 425 12.48 -13.40 -39.76
N VAL A 426 11.65 -13.38 -38.70
CA VAL A 426 10.27 -13.90 -38.68
C VAL A 426 9.43 -13.48 -39.90
N LEU A 427 9.53 -12.24 -40.37
CA LEU A 427 8.75 -11.74 -41.51
C LEU A 427 9.26 -12.20 -42.88
N SER A 428 10.43 -12.83 -42.96
CA SER A 428 11.01 -13.38 -44.19
C SER A 428 10.83 -14.89 -44.34
N GLU A 429 10.30 -15.56 -43.36
CA GLU A 429 9.99 -16.98 -43.37
C GLU A 429 8.86 -17.32 -44.37
N SER A 430 8.71 -18.60 -44.69
CA SER A 430 7.53 -19.10 -45.40
C SER A 430 6.27 -18.82 -44.59
N GLU A 431 5.13 -18.67 -45.25
CA GLU A 431 3.85 -18.37 -44.58
C GLU A 431 3.53 -19.35 -43.45
N GLU A 432 3.78 -20.65 -43.65
CA GLU A 432 3.50 -21.71 -42.68
C GLU A 432 4.41 -21.62 -41.44
N ASN A 433 5.73 -21.44 -41.65
CA ASN A 433 6.70 -21.26 -40.55
C ASN A 433 6.41 -19.98 -39.78
N MET A 434 6.12 -18.90 -40.49
CA MET A 434 5.77 -17.62 -39.88
C MET A 434 4.51 -17.74 -39.02
N GLN A 435 3.49 -18.45 -39.47
CA GLN A 435 2.27 -18.67 -38.67
C GLN A 435 2.57 -19.35 -37.34
N SER A 436 3.36 -20.44 -37.34
CA SER A 436 3.76 -21.17 -36.14
C SER A 436 4.58 -20.29 -35.18
N ILE A 437 5.53 -19.53 -35.70
CA ILE A 437 6.34 -18.59 -34.90
C ILE A 437 5.44 -17.50 -34.28
N LEU A 438 4.53 -16.91 -35.05
CA LEU A 438 3.63 -15.87 -34.55
C LEU A 438 2.72 -16.39 -33.46
N GLU A 439 2.16 -17.59 -33.58
CA GLU A 439 1.34 -18.23 -32.52
C GLU A 439 2.12 -18.35 -31.22
N CYS A 440 3.40 -18.80 -31.30
CA CYS A 440 4.28 -18.83 -30.13
C CYS A 440 4.52 -17.44 -29.55
N LEU A 441 4.85 -16.44 -30.37
CA LEU A 441 5.10 -15.09 -29.90
C LEU A 441 3.88 -14.41 -29.30
N ILE A 442 2.69 -14.67 -29.84
CA ILE A 442 1.42 -14.24 -29.23
C ILE A 442 1.22 -14.84 -27.85
N ALA A 443 1.57 -16.13 -27.66
CA ALA A 443 1.55 -16.75 -26.34
C ALA A 443 2.57 -16.11 -25.38
N VAL A 444 3.80 -15.80 -25.85
CA VAL A 444 4.81 -15.06 -25.06
C VAL A 444 4.29 -13.68 -24.66
N LYS A 445 3.72 -12.92 -25.60
CA LYS A 445 3.07 -11.62 -25.34
C LYS A 445 2.00 -11.72 -24.26
N GLN A 446 1.15 -12.74 -24.36
CA GLN A 446 0.07 -12.97 -23.39
C GLN A 446 0.63 -13.27 -21.99
N VAL A 447 1.69 -14.06 -21.88
CA VAL A 447 2.33 -14.35 -20.58
C VAL A 447 3.00 -13.12 -20.00
N ILE A 448 3.70 -12.31 -20.81
CA ILE A 448 4.26 -11.03 -20.36
C ILE A 448 3.13 -10.11 -19.87
N SER A 449 2.06 -9.98 -20.64
CA SER A 449 0.89 -9.18 -20.27
C SER A 449 0.26 -9.65 -18.96
N ASN A 450 0.04 -10.93 -18.80
CA ASN A 450 -0.52 -11.51 -17.58
C ASN A 450 0.39 -11.23 -16.37
N GLY A 451 1.69 -11.44 -16.49
CA GLY A 451 2.65 -11.17 -15.43
C GLY A 451 2.70 -9.70 -15.02
N LEU A 452 2.71 -8.77 -15.98
CA LEU A 452 2.64 -7.33 -15.71
C LEU A 452 1.33 -6.95 -15.00
N ASN A 453 0.19 -7.47 -15.48
CA ASN A 453 -1.11 -7.21 -14.87
C ASN A 453 -1.21 -7.72 -13.42
N LEU A 454 -0.59 -8.86 -13.09
CA LEU A 454 -0.49 -9.36 -11.71
C LEU A 454 0.30 -8.41 -10.80
N LEU A 455 1.23 -7.65 -11.35
CA LEU A 455 1.98 -6.61 -10.65
C LEU A 455 1.24 -5.25 -10.64
N GLY A 456 0.08 -5.15 -11.28
CA GLY A 456 -0.68 -3.92 -11.45
C GLY A 456 -0.02 -2.95 -12.44
N ILE A 457 0.72 -3.46 -13.40
CA ILE A 457 1.44 -2.72 -14.44
C ILE A 457 0.76 -2.95 -15.79
N THR A 458 0.56 -1.88 -16.54
CA THR A 458 -0.07 -1.92 -17.86
C THR A 458 0.93 -2.30 -18.94
N PRO A 459 0.67 -3.35 -19.76
CA PRO A 459 1.55 -3.69 -20.88
C PRO A 459 1.49 -2.62 -21.97
N MET A 460 2.64 -2.10 -22.41
CA MET A 460 2.72 -1.10 -23.48
C MET A 460 2.45 -1.73 -24.84
N GLN A 461 1.59 -1.08 -25.64
CA GLN A 461 1.25 -1.53 -26.98
C GLN A 461 2.25 -0.99 -28.04
N LYS A 462 2.80 0.20 -27.79
CA LYS A 462 3.78 0.90 -28.69
C LYS A 462 4.84 1.57 -27.82
N MET A 463 6.04 1.57 -28.35
CA MET A 463 7.20 2.28 -27.78
C MET A 463 7.92 3.04 -28.86
#